data_fbf1d98098c47784821230300b6f6b53
#
_entry.id   fbf1d98098c47784821230300b6f6b53
#
_cell.length_a   1.000
_cell.length_b   1.000
_cell.length_c   1.000
_cell.angle_alpha   90.00
_cell.angle_beta   90.00
_cell.angle_gamma   90.00
#
_symmetry.space_group_name_H-M   'P 1'
#
loop_
_entity.id
_entity.type
_entity.pdbx_description
1 polymer ?
#
loop_
_entity_poly.entity_id
_entity_poly.type
_entity_poly.pdbx_seq_one_letter_code
_entity_poly.pdbx_strand_id
1 'polypeptide(L)'
;MDERCKALWEKLSAALKPQVSADTFKRWFSAVELTKATEDELTFVVPNNIYQFWIESNHMTALQSAITNAVGAPRTVRFLTSDESDGDNDFPAPEVRKTDGSSHSRTVGLGLSLNPRNTFESFVVGPTNQIAHAACLAVAQAPARTYNPLFIYGGVGLGKTHLMQAIGQYLWAKKKTSKVMYLSSELFINEFIDAIQHNTLVKFRKRYRQADLLLIDDIQFLAGKERSQEEFFHTFNTLFDGHKQIVLSSDRPASEIANLEHRLVSRFEWGLTAELQPPDIETRLAILRKKARALQIKLHDDVYQFLATRIRSNVRRLEGALMRVASFASLSGKELTQETIEHLLKDILMEERRQMVTIEQIQRKVAEHFDVRLADMTSKRRPASIAFPRQVAMYLARELTKASLNEIGDAFGGRDHGTVLHACKLVKKRMNEQDNIRQTISFIDSALQR
;
A
#
# COMPACT_ATOMS: atom_id res chain seq x y z
N MET A 1 39.35 0.94 1.19
CA MET A 1 38.31 0.99 2.24
C MET A 1 38.97 1.45 3.54
N ASP A 2 38.46 2.53 4.10
CA ASP A 2 39.04 3.12 5.33
C ASP A 2 38.79 2.18 6.54
N GLU A 3 39.81 1.85 7.34
CA GLU A 3 39.68 0.96 8.51
C GLU A 3 38.61 1.44 9.49
N ARG A 4 38.39 2.74 9.57
CA ARG A 4 37.29 3.34 10.36
C ARG A 4 35.90 2.94 9.87
N CYS A 5 35.69 2.89 8.55
CA CYS A 5 34.42 2.49 7.96
C CYS A 5 34.14 1.00 8.20
N LYS A 6 35.17 0.13 8.15
CA LYS A 6 35.02 -1.30 8.46
C LYS A 6 34.62 -1.51 9.92
N ALA A 7 35.32 -0.90 10.85
CA ALA A 7 35.03 -1.02 12.30
C ALA A 7 33.62 -0.47 12.63
N LEU A 8 33.19 0.61 11.94
CA LEU A 8 31.86 1.15 12.13
C LEU A 8 30.79 0.22 11.53
N TRP A 9 31.04 -0.37 10.35
CA TRP A 9 30.11 -1.33 9.73
C TRP A 9 29.96 -2.60 10.57
N GLU A 10 31.00 -3.08 11.21
CA GLU A 10 30.92 -4.21 12.14
C GLU A 10 30.01 -3.91 13.34
N LYS A 11 30.14 -2.71 13.92
CA LYS A 11 29.26 -2.26 15.02
C LYS A 11 27.82 -2.11 14.57
N LEU A 12 27.58 -1.50 13.40
CA LEU A 12 26.25 -1.36 12.82
C LEU A 12 25.64 -2.72 12.51
N SER A 13 26.39 -3.64 11.94
CA SER A 13 25.96 -4.99 11.64
C SER A 13 25.58 -5.77 12.91
N ALA A 14 26.34 -5.62 13.98
CA ALA A 14 26.03 -6.23 15.28
C ALA A 14 24.72 -5.67 15.88
N ALA A 15 24.47 -4.37 15.74
CA ALA A 15 23.22 -3.73 16.20
C ALA A 15 22.00 -4.04 15.30
N LEU A 16 22.23 -4.34 14.01
CA LEU A 16 21.18 -4.64 13.03
C LEU A 16 20.73 -6.10 13.09
N LYS A 17 21.65 -7.06 13.32
CA LYS A 17 21.36 -8.49 13.37
C LYS A 17 20.18 -8.88 14.28
N PRO A 18 20.03 -8.34 15.50
CA PRO A 18 18.88 -8.68 16.34
C PRO A 18 17.55 -8.06 15.86
N GLN A 19 17.57 -7.08 14.97
CA GLN A 19 16.38 -6.37 14.47
C GLN A 19 15.82 -6.96 13.17
N VAL A 20 16.58 -7.86 12.51
CA VAL A 20 16.17 -8.53 11.27
C VAL A 20 16.40 -10.03 11.39
N SER A 21 15.67 -10.85 10.60
CA SER A 21 15.92 -12.30 10.62
C SER A 21 17.33 -12.63 10.09
N ALA A 22 17.91 -13.73 10.56
CA ALA A 22 19.25 -14.17 10.13
C ALA A 22 19.32 -14.38 8.59
N ASP A 23 18.23 -14.87 7.99
CA ASP A 23 18.11 -15.08 6.54
C ASP A 23 18.04 -13.74 5.78
N THR A 24 17.29 -12.76 6.32
CA THR A 24 17.22 -11.39 5.80
C THR A 24 18.59 -10.71 5.87
N PHE A 25 19.28 -10.82 6.98
CA PHE A 25 20.62 -10.24 7.12
C PHE A 25 21.60 -10.83 6.13
N LYS A 26 21.65 -12.18 6.02
CA LYS A 26 22.51 -12.88 5.09
C LYS A 26 22.23 -12.52 3.63
N ARG A 27 20.96 -12.33 3.27
CA ARG A 27 20.55 -12.07 1.88
C ARG A 27 20.77 -10.62 1.45
N TRP A 28 20.52 -9.65 2.32
CA TRP A 28 20.43 -8.24 1.93
C TRP A 28 21.50 -7.33 2.53
N PHE A 29 22.11 -7.71 3.64
CA PHE A 29 23.10 -6.87 4.32
C PHE A 29 24.52 -7.42 4.28
N SER A 30 24.70 -8.71 3.97
CA SER A 30 26.05 -9.31 3.91
C SER A 30 26.92 -8.77 2.77
N ALA A 31 26.31 -8.28 1.69
CA ALA A 31 27.00 -7.72 0.53
C ALA A 31 27.02 -6.16 0.55
N VAL A 32 26.57 -5.54 1.63
CA VAL A 32 26.57 -4.08 1.79
C VAL A 32 27.87 -3.66 2.43
N GLU A 33 28.49 -2.61 1.91
CA GLU A 33 29.74 -2.06 2.42
C GLU A 33 29.57 -0.59 2.78
N LEU A 34 30.12 -0.15 3.93
CA LEU A 34 30.17 1.25 4.31
C LEU A 34 31.48 1.86 3.76
N THR A 35 31.36 2.78 2.81
CA THR A 35 32.54 3.37 2.13
C THR A 35 32.88 4.76 2.66
N LYS A 36 31.89 5.52 3.15
CA LYS A 36 32.11 6.85 3.68
C LYS A 36 31.25 7.08 4.93
N ALA A 37 31.88 7.64 5.98
CA ALA A 37 31.19 8.02 7.20
C ALA A 37 31.60 9.44 7.58
N THR A 38 30.64 10.37 7.55
CA THR A 38 30.79 11.75 8.03
C THR A 38 29.94 11.96 9.28
N GLU A 39 30.01 13.14 9.89
CA GLU A 39 29.18 13.45 11.06
C GLU A 39 27.68 13.43 10.76
N ASP A 40 27.26 13.72 9.52
CA ASP A 40 25.86 13.85 9.12
C ASP A 40 25.39 12.74 8.18
N GLU A 41 26.29 12.04 7.46
CA GLU A 41 25.95 11.13 6.38
C GLU A 41 26.79 9.84 6.42
N LEU A 42 26.11 8.71 6.15
CA LEU A 42 26.72 7.40 5.93
C LEU A 42 26.44 6.95 4.49
N THR A 43 27.50 6.64 3.73
CA THR A 43 27.38 6.17 2.35
C THR A 43 27.68 4.68 2.28
N PHE A 44 26.67 3.91 1.89
CA PHE A 44 26.73 2.47 1.70
C PHE A 44 26.85 2.12 0.22
N VAL A 45 27.74 1.21 -0.12
CA VAL A 45 27.80 0.60 -1.45
C VAL A 45 27.01 -0.69 -1.42
N VAL A 46 26.12 -0.84 -2.40
CA VAL A 46 25.28 -2.02 -2.60
C VAL A 46 25.54 -2.64 -3.97
N PRO A 47 25.38 -3.97 -4.14
CA PRO A 47 25.67 -4.64 -5.39
C PRO A 47 24.89 -4.12 -6.60
N ASN A 48 23.64 -3.67 -6.40
CA ASN A 48 22.79 -3.11 -7.46
C ASN A 48 21.60 -2.33 -6.85
N ASN A 49 20.84 -1.64 -7.72
CA ASN A 49 19.67 -0.84 -7.33
C ASN A 49 18.54 -1.66 -6.67
N ILE A 50 18.50 -2.98 -6.85
CA ILE A 50 17.51 -3.86 -6.21
C ILE A 50 17.78 -3.95 -4.71
N TYR A 51 19.06 -4.07 -4.30
CA TYR A 51 19.47 -4.05 -2.89
C TYR A 51 19.08 -2.73 -2.22
N GLN A 52 19.40 -1.60 -2.85
CA GLN A 52 19.03 -0.27 -2.36
C GLN A 52 17.52 -0.17 -2.17
N PHE A 53 16.74 -0.47 -3.22
CA PHE A 53 15.28 -0.37 -3.18
C PHE A 53 14.67 -1.24 -2.07
N TRP A 54 15.18 -2.46 -1.93
CA TRP A 54 14.64 -3.40 -0.96
C TRP A 54 14.95 -2.99 0.49
N ILE A 55 16.18 -2.53 0.76
CA ILE A 55 16.59 -2.02 2.08
C ILE A 55 15.78 -0.76 2.41
N GLU A 56 15.67 0.19 1.49
CA GLU A 56 14.89 1.42 1.68
C GLU A 56 13.40 1.16 1.93
N SER A 57 12.81 0.19 1.23
CA SER A 57 11.37 -0.09 1.33
C SER A 57 10.99 -0.90 2.57
N ASN A 58 11.88 -1.77 3.08
CA ASN A 58 11.50 -2.76 4.09
C ASN A 58 12.31 -2.67 5.39
N HIS A 59 13.52 -2.10 5.38
CA HIS A 59 14.44 -2.15 6.53
C HIS A 59 15.08 -0.82 6.89
N MET A 60 14.60 0.28 6.31
CA MET A 60 15.18 1.61 6.60
C MET A 60 15.03 1.98 8.08
N THR A 61 13.90 1.65 8.70
CA THR A 61 13.66 1.89 10.12
C THR A 61 14.64 1.09 11.01
N ALA A 62 14.86 -0.18 10.69
CA ALA A 62 15.81 -1.03 11.41
C ALA A 62 17.25 -0.54 11.22
N LEU A 63 17.62 -0.12 10.00
CA LEU A 63 18.93 0.44 9.70
C LEU A 63 19.17 1.75 10.46
N GLN A 64 18.20 2.67 10.48
CA GLN A 64 18.30 3.93 11.22
C GLN A 64 18.38 3.72 12.74
N SER A 65 17.62 2.76 13.27
CA SER A 65 17.70 2.38 14.67
C SER A 65 19.09 1.82 15.02
N ALA A 66 19.65 0.96 14.17
CA ALA A 66 21.00 0.43 14.35
C ALA A 66 22.06 1.54 14.28
N ILE A 67 21.91 2.52 13.38
CA ILE A 67 22.79 3.69 13.27
C ILE A 67 22.73 4.51 14.55
N THR A 68 21.55 4.82 15.05
CA THR A 68 21.37 5.61 16.29
C THR A 68 21.98 4.89 17.49
N ASN A 69 21.82 3.57 17.58
CA ASN A 69 22.39 2.75 18.66
C ASN A 69 23.92 2.66 18.60
N ALA A 70 24.50 2.62 17.40
CA ALA A 70 25.95 2.46 17.23
C ALA A 70 26.73 3.78 17.28
N VAL A 71 26.12 4.89 16.85
CA VAL A 71 26.77 6.20 16.67
C VAL A 71 26.27 7.24 17.69
N GLY A 72 25.13 6.97 18.35
CA GLY A 72 24.53 7.89 19.33
C GLY A 72 23.70 9.03 18.73
N ALA A 73 23.64 9.15 17.40
CA ALA A 73 22.84 10.16 16.69
C ALA A 73 22.30 9.61 15.36
N PRO A 74 21.12 10.05 14.92
CA PRO A 74 20.62 9.70 13.60
C PRO A 74 21.47 10.35 12.51
N ARG A 75 21.77 9.59 11.44
CA ARG A 75 22.53 10.08 10.28
C ARG A 75 21.77 9.82 8.99
N THR A 76 22.01 10.67 7.99
CA THR A 76 21.46 10.47 6.65
C THR A 76 22.14 9.26 6.00
N VAL A 77 21.33 8.38 5.39
CA VAL A 77 21.84 7.20 4.69
C VAL A 77 21.77 7.46 3.19
N ARG A 78 22.89 7.24 2.52
CA ARG A 78 23.00 7.27 1.06
C ARG A 78 23.50 5.93 0.55
N PHE A 79 22.88 5.45 -0.53
CA PHE A 79 23.32 4.25 -1.21
C PHE A 79 23.96 4.60 -2.56
N LEU A 80 25.05 3.90 -2.89
CA LEU A 80 25.70 3.90 -4.21
C LEU A 80 25.73 2.47 -4.73
N THR A 81 25.65 2.30 -6.03
CA THR A 81 25.84 0.97 -6.64
C THR A 81 27.28 0.72 -6.97
N SER A 82 27.72 -0.54 -6.99
CA SER A 82 29.08 -0.92 -7.34
C SER A 82 29.51 -0.42 -8.72
N ASP A 83 28.57 -0.27 -9.66
CA ASP A 83 28.84 0.26 -11.01
C ASP A 83 29.09 1.78 -11.01
N GLU A 84 28.70 2.52 -9.99
CA GLU A 84 28.94 3.96 -9.85
C GLU A 84 30.26 4.26 -9.09
N SER A 85 30.90 3.25 -8.50
CA SER A 85 32.15 3.40 -7.78
C SER A 85 33.41 3.32 -8.63
N ASP A 86 33.32 2.79 -9.88
CA ASP A 86 34.47 2.56 -10.78
C ASP A 86 34.49 3.46 -12.02
N GLY A 87 33.66 4.49 -12.09
CA GLY A 87 33.55 5.37 -13.24
C GLY A 87 33.91 6.81 -12.97
N ASP A 88 35.17 7.14 -13.11
CA ASP A 88 35.64 8.48 -13.54
C ASP A 88 35.12 8.72 -14.98
N ASN A 89 33.87 9.11 -15.13
CA ASN A 89 33.29 9.48 -16.43
C ASN A 89 32.60 10.82 -16.31
N ASP A 90 33.31 11.78 -16.90
CA ASP A 90 33.03 13.13 -17.27
C ASP A 90 31.68 13.22 -18.05
N PHE A 91 30.56 13.32 -17.35
CA PHE A 91 29.33 13.90 -17.86
C PHE A 91 29.01 15.15 -17.04
N PRO A 92 28.78 16.30 -17.68
CA PRO A 92 28.52 17.52 -16.95
C PRO A 92 27.26 17.37 -16.12
N ALA A 93 27.43 17.32 -14.81
CA ALA A 93 26.35 17.45 -13.86
C ALA A 93 25.63 18.79 -14.10
N PRO A 94 24.29 18.86 -14.00
CA PRO A 94 23.62 20.14 -14.03
C PRO A 94 24.17 20.99 -12.88
N GLU A 95 24.71 22.16 -13.22
CA GLU A 95 25.33 23.13 -12.31
C GLU A 95 24.41 23.41 -11.12
N VAL A 96 24.72 22.80 -9.99
CA VAL A 96 24.22 23.28 -8.69
C VAL A 96 25.04 24.50 -8.33
N ARG A 97 24.51 25.68 -8.59
CA ARG A 97 25.06 26.94 -8.11
C ARG A 97 25.26 26.84 -6.59
N LYS A 98 26.53 26.83 -6.20
CA LYS A 98 26.95 27.03 -4.81
C LYS A 98 26.49 28.44 -4.42
N THR A 99 25.50 28.54 -3.59
CA THR A 99 25.24 29.75 -2.78
C THR A 99 25.67 29.44 -1.35
N ASP A 100 26.46 30.37 -0.83
CA ASP A 100 27.14 30.38 0.43
C ASP A 100 26.31 29.97 1.64
N GLY A 101 27.07 29.45 2.60
CA GLY A 101 26.67 28.93 3.88
C GLY A 101 25.66 29.75 4.67
N SER A 102 24.58 29.11 4.98
CA SER A 102 23.93 29.20 6.28
C SER A 102 23.15 27.89 6.49
N SER A 103 23.64 27.07 7.41
CA SER A 103 23.00 25.89 7.95
C SER A 103 21.68 26.26 8.63
N HIS A 104 20.62 26.42 7.85
CA HIS A 104 19.24 26.37 8.35
C HIS A 104 18.78 24.92 8.16
N SER A 105 18.89 24.12 9.18
CA SER A 105 18.08 22.94 9.41
C SER A 105 16.60 23.37 9.26
N ARG A 106 16.09 23.27 8.03
CA ARG A 106 14.68 23.56 7.72
C ARG A 106 13.88 22.39 8.22
N THR A 107 13.31 22.56 9.39
CA THR A 107 12.22 21.76 9.92
C THR A 107 11.11 21.70 8.87
N VAL A 108 11.12 20.66 8.04
CA VAL A 108 9.92 20.08 7.45
C VAL A 108 9.04 19.79 8.65
N GLY A 109 7.85 20.40 8.74
CA GLY A 109 6.95 20.21 9.86
C GLY A 109 6.83 18.72 10.13
N LEU A 110 6.90 18.34 11.42
CA LEU A 110 6.94 16.96 11.95
C LEU A 110 5.76 16.08 11.50
N GLY A 111 5.58 15.86 10.22
CA GLY A 111 4.77 14.85 9.58
C GLY A 111 5.67 13.76 9.02
N LEU A 112 5.10 12.68 8.50
CA LEU A 112 5.85 11.69 7.74
C LEU A 112 6.54 12.39 6.55
N SER A 113 7.78 12.03 6.25
CA SER A 113 8.50 12.58 5.10
C SER A 113 7.81 12.13 3.81
N LEU A 114 7.66 13.06 2.86
CA LEU A 114 7.18 12.72 1.53
C LEU A 114 8.23 11.87 0.81
N ASN A 115 7.82 10.76 0.22
CA ASN A 115 8.72 9.93 -0.59
C ASN A 115 9.08 10.68 -1.88
N PRO A 116 10.35 11.01 -2.15
CA PRO A 116 10.75 11.77 -3.34
C PRO A 116 10.46 11.05 -4.66
N ARG A 117 10.24 9.72 -4.62
CA ARG A 117 9.88 8.92 -5.80
C ARG A 117 8.40 9.03 -6.18
N ASN A 118 7.53 9.50 -5.29
CA ASN A 118 6.10 9.61 -5.54
C ASN A 118 5.78 10.98 -6.16
N THR A 119 5.99 11.11 -7.45
CA THR A 119 5.72 12.31 -8.24
C THR A 119 4.65 12.03 -9.30
N PHE A 120 4.06 13.09 -9.90
CA PHE A 120 3.11 12.92 -11.01
C PHE A 120 3.78 12.27 -12.22
N GLU A 121 5.05 12.58 -12.49
CA GLU A 121 5.83 12.03 -13.60
C GLU A 121 6.08 10.52 -13.41
N SER A 122 6.24 10.06 -12.17
CA SER A 122 6.43 8.64 -11.88
C SER A 122 5.13 7.84 -11.89
N PHE A 123 3.98 8.47 -11.73
CA PHE A 123 2.67 7.83 -11.82
C PHE A 123 2.35 7.44 -13.28
N VAL A 124 1.71 6.27 -13.47
CA VAL A 124 1.25 5.81 -14.79
C VAL A 124 -0.24 6.07 -14.90
N VAL A 125 -0.61 6.91 -15.87
CA VAL A 125 -1.99 7.25 -16.13
C VAL A 125 -2.61 6.28 -17.13
N GLY A 126 -3.79 5.79 -16.82
CA GLY A 126 -4.62 4.95 -17.67
C GLY A 126 -6.11 5.32 -17.54
N PRO A 127 -7.00 4.68 -18.29
CA PRO A 127 -8.44 5.02 -18.30
C PRO A 127 -9.10 4.99 -16.92
N THR A 128 -8.67 4.05 -16.06
CA THR A 128 -9.29 3.80 -14.74
C THR A 128 -8.81 4.74 -13.64
N ASN A 129 -7.75 5.53 -13.86
CA ASN A 129 -7.19 6.45 -12.86
C ASN A 129 -7.01 7.88 -13.37
N GLN A 130 -7.35 8.15 -14.64
CA GLN A 130 -7.14 9.45 -15.30
C GLN A 130 -7.87 10.59 -14.57
N ILE A 131 -9.11 10.36 -14.12
CA ILE A 131 -9.91 11.38 -13.43
C ILE A 131 -9.26 11.73 -12.09
N ALA A 132 -8.87 10.73 -11.31
CA ALA A 132 -8.21 10.94 -10.03
C ALA A 132 -6.85 11.65 -10.18
N HIS A 133 -6.06 11.25 -11.19
CA HIS A 133 -4.80 11.92 -11.52
C HIS A 133 -5.01 13.39 -11.91
N ALA A 134 -5.98 13.67 -12.79
CA ALA A 134 -6.30 15.02 -13.23
C ALA A 134 -6.78 15.90 -12.05
N ALA A 135 -7.62 15.36 -11.16
CA ALA A 135 -8.08 16.05 -9.96
C ALA A 135 -6.91 16.40 -9.03
N CYS A 136 -6.00 15.44 -8.79
CA CYS A 136 -4.80 15.66 -7.97
C CYS A 136 -3.89 16.74 -8.57
N LEU A 137 -3.70 16.72 -9.89
CA LEU A 137 -2.89 17.71 -10.59
C LEU A 137 -3.51 19.10 -10.53
N ALA A 138 -4.84 19.22 -10.70
CA ALA A 138 -5.58 20.48 -10.58
C ALA A 138 -5.44 21.07 -9.16
N VAL A 139 -5.57 20.24 -8.11
CA VAL A 139 -5.35 20.66 -6.71
C VAL A 139 -3.91 21.10 -6.50
N ALA A 140 -2.93 20.39 -7.04
CA ALA A 140 -1.52 20.76 -6.93
C ALA A 140 -1.20 22.10 -7.63
N GLN A 141 -1.87 22.40 -8.75
CA GLN A 141 -1.68 23.64 -9.50
C GLN A 141 -2.38 24.84 -8.85
N ALA A 142 -3.59 24.64 -8.30
CA ALA A 142 -4.41 25.69 -7.70
C ALA A 142 -5.02 25.23 -6.35
N PRO A 143 -4.19 25.11 -5.29
CA PRO A 143 -4.64 24.61 -3.99
C PRO A 143 -5.71 25.52 -3.39
N ALA A 144 -6.71 24.93 -2.75
CA ALA A 144 -7.88 25.53 -2.13
C ALA A 144 -8.82 26.29 -3.06
N ARG A 145 -8.56 26.30 -4.37
CA ARG A 145 -9.37 27.01 -5.37
C ARG A 145 -10.22 26.08 -6.22
N THR A 146 -9.72 24.88 -6.54
CA THR A 146 -10.37 23.98 -7.48
C THR A 146 -11.27 22.97 -6.76
N TYR A 147 -10.69 22.13 -5.94
CA TYR A 147 -11.41 21.08 -5.21
C TYR A 147 -10.91 21.03 -3.75
N ASN A 148 -11.79 21.39 -2.81
CA ASN A 148 -11.46 21.38 -1.40
C ASN A 148 -12.69 20.96 -0.57
N PRO A 149 -12.64 19.81 0.14
CA PRO A 149 -11.56 18.84 0.13
C PRO A 149 -11.46 18.04 -1.19
N LEU A 150 -10.32 17.40 -1.44
CA LEU A 150 -10.20 16.33 -2.40
C LEU A 150 -10.22 15.00 -1.63
N PHE A 151 -11.17 14.13 -1.94
CA PHE A 151 -11.29 12.81 -1.33
C PHE A 151 -10.97 11.73 -2.36
N ILE A 152 -9.88 10.98 -2.16
CA ILE A 152 -9.41 9.93 -3.07
C ILE A 152 -9.73 8.58 -2.44
N TYR A 153 -10.54 7.76 -3.11
CA TYR A 153 -10.85 6.44 -2.59
C TYR A 153 -10.61 5.33 -3.62
N GLY A 154 -10.56 4.09 -3.14
CA GLY A 154 -10.36 2.91 -3.96
C GLY A 154 -9.59 1.82 -3.24
N GLY A 155 -9.55 0.63 -3.78
CA GLY A 155 -8.92 -0.53 -3.16
C GLY A 155 -7.47 -0.31 -2.70
N VAL A 156 -6.98 -1.23 -1.87
CA VAL A 156 -5.61 -1.18 -1.35
C VAL A 156 -4.59 -1.34 -2.47
N GLY A 157 -3.52 -0.51 -2.46
CA GLY A 157 -2.40 -0.64 -3.39
C GLY A 157 -2.67 -0.13 -4.82
N LEU A 158 -3.67 0.72 -5.03
CA LEU A 158 -3.99 1.32 -6.34
C LEU A 158 -3.26 2.65 -6.60
N GLY A 159 -2.50 3.18 -5.64
CA GLY A 159 -1.72 4.40 -5.82
C GLY A 159 -2.30 5.67 -5.17
N LYS A 160 -3.27 5.56 -4.25
CA LYS A 160 -3.82 6.71 -3.49
C LYS A 160 -2.72 7.52 -2.82
N THR A 161 -1.92 6.87 -1.99
CA THR A 161 -0.76 7.46 -1.29
C THR A 161 0.22 8.10 -2.26
N HIS A 162 0.48 7.48 -3.42
CA HIS A 162 1.35 8.04 -4.46
C HIS A 162 0.82 9.39 -4.95
N LEU A 163 -0.44 9.47 -5.36
CA LEU A 163 -1.05 10.72 -5.85
C LEU A 163 -1.10 11.80 -4.77
N MET A 164 -1.43 11.44 -3.52
CA MET A 164 -1.39 12.39 -2.41
C MET A 164 0.01 12.96 -2.20
N GLN A 165 1.02 12.12 -2.18
CA GLN A 165 2.41 12.57 -2.01
C GLN A 165 2.90 13.34 -3.23
N ALA A 166 2.43 13.02 -4.44
CA ALA A 166 2.74 13.80 -5.65
C ALA A 166 2.21 15.23 -5.55
N ILE A 167 1.02 15.45 -4.97
CA ILE A 167 0.52 16.82 -4.67
C ILE A 167 1.49 17.54 -3.73
N GLY A 168 1.88 16.89 -2.64
CA GLY A 168 2.82 17.47 -1.67
C GLY A 168 4.18 17.80 -2.28
N GLN A 169 4.76 16.89 -3.06
CA GLN A 169 6.04 17.09 -3.77
C GLN A 169 5.96 18.26 -4.76
N TYR A 170 4.89 18.32 -5.54
CA TYR A 170 4.70 19.40 -6.52
C TYR A 170 4.63 20.79 -5.86
N LEU A 171 3.85 20.92 -4.78
CA LEU A 171 3.72 22.19 -4.06
C LEU A 171 5.02 22.58 -3.34
N TRP A 172 5.70 21.59 -2.75
CA TRP A 172 6.98 21.83 -2.10
C TRP A 172 8.05 22.29 -3.10
N ALA A 173 8.09 21.70 -4.30
CA ALA A 173 9.04 22.09 -5.36
C ALA A 173 8.75 23.49 -5.91
N LYS A 174 7.47 23.86 -6.12
CA LYS A 174 7.08 25.15 -6.68
C LYS A 174 7.01 26.29 -5.65
N LYS A 175 6.53 26.00 -4.43
CA LYS A 175 6.32 26.98 -3.37
C LYS A 175 7.12 26.57 -2.14
N LYS A 176 8.40 26.86 -2.10
CA LYS A 176 9.33 26.51 -1.01
C LYS A 176 8.91 26.95 0.40
N THR A 177 7.89 27.82 0.51
CA THR A 177 7.35 28.35 1.79
C THR A 177 6.07 27.67 2.27
N SER A 178 5.49 26.75 1.50
CA SER A 178 4.23 26.09 1.90
C SER A 178 4.48 25.07 3.01
N LYS A 179 3.66 25.15 4.07
CA LYS A 179 3.64 24.16 5.16
C LYS A 179 2.83 22.94 4.71
N VAL A 180 3.49 21.99 4.07
CA VAL A 180 2.89 20.70 3.68
C VAL A 180 2.96 19.74 4.84
N MET A 181 1.82 19.16 5.24
CA MET A 181 1.72 18.16 6.28
C MET A 181 1.11 16.89 5.70
N TYR A 182 1.86 15.79 5.75
CA TYR A 182 1.42 14.46 5.35
C TYR A 182 1.50 13.50 6.53
N LEU A 183 0.42 12.78 6.81
CA LEU A 183 0.36 11.77 7.86
C LEU A 183 -0.76 10.77 7.62
N SER A 184 -0.69 9.61 8.28
CA SER A 184 -1.83 8.69 8.36
C SER A 184 -2.82 9.16 9.41
N SER A 185 -4.09 8.79 9.29
CA SER A 185 -5.08 9.07 10.32
C SER A 185 -4.76 8.38 11.66
N GLU A 186 -4.07 7.24 11.64
CA GLU A 186 -3.58 6.58 12.86
C GLU A 186 -2.55 7.44 13.59
N LEU A 187 -1.61 8.05 12.86
CA LEU A 187 -0.63 8.96 13.47
C LEU A 187 -1.32 10.19 14.09
N PHE A 188 -2.31 10.76 13.39
CA PHE A 188 -3.13 11.87 13.94
C PHE A 188 -3.78 11.48 15.26
N ILE A 189 -4.38 10.29 15.33
CA ILE A 189 -5.04 9.78 16.53
C ILE A 189 -4.03 9.60 17.68
N ASN A 190 -2.89 8.97 17.38
CA ASN A 190 -1.86 8.70 18.40
C ASN A 190 -1.29 10.01 18.96
N GLU A 191 -0.98 10.99 18.10
CA GLU A 191 -0.52 12.31 18.54
C GLU A 191 -1.59 13.09 19.31
N PHE A 192 -2.87 12.92 18.97
CA PHE A 192 -3.96 13.53 19.72
C PHE A 192 -4.09 12.92 21.12
N ILE A 193 -4.01 11.59 21.25
CA ILE A 193 -4.03 10.89 22.53
C ILE A 193 -2.85 11.33 23.40
N ASP A 194 -1.65 11.36 22.81
CA ASP A 194 -0.44 11.82 23.49
C ASP A 194 -0.56 13.27 23.97
N ALA A 195 -1.12 14.14 23.14
CA ALA A 195 -1.36 15.54 23.48
C ALA A 195 -2.36 15.72 24.65
N ILE A 196 -3.35 14.82 24.78
CA ILE A 196 -4.26 14.80 25.93
C ILE A 196 -3.51 14.35 27.18
N GLN A 197 -2.76 13.25 27.11
CA GLN A 197 -2.03 12.69 28.25
C GLN A 197 -1.00 13.67 28.83
N HIS A 198 -0.33 14.43 27.95
CA HIS A 198 0.72 15.37 28.35
C HIS A 198 0.25 16.83 28.47
N ASN A 199 -1.08 17.09 28.37
CA ASN A 199 -1.64 18.45 28.42
C ASN A 199 -1.08 19.42 27.36
N THR A 200 -0.77 18.93 26.15
CA THR A 200 -0.16 19.70 25.05
C THR A 200 -1.11 19.97 23.87
N LEU A 201 -2.43 19.86 24.08
CA LEU A 201 -3.48 20.07 23.06
C LEU A 201 -3.33 21.38 22.29
N VAL A 202 -2.92 22.48 22.97
CA VAL A 202 -2.72 23.78 22.31
C VAL A 202 -1.61 23.69 21.25
N LYS A 203 -0.51 22.98 21.54
CA LYS A 203 0.60 22.77 20.58
C LYS A 203 0.15 21.90 19.44
N PHE A 204 -0.60 20.81 19.72
CA PHE A 204 -1.17 19.91 18.72
C PHE A 204 -2.08 20.69 17.76
N ARG A 205 -3.08 21.43 18.26
CA ARG A 205 -3.98 22.25 17.46
C ARG A 205 -3.25 23.27 16.61
N LYS A 206 -2.29 24.00 17.20
CA LYS A 206 -1.48 25.00 16.48
C LYS A 206 -0.72 24.38 15.34
N ARG A 207 -0.15 23.17 15.54
CA ARG A 207 0.60 22.44 14.53
C ARG A 207 -0.26 22.11 13.30
N TYR A 208 -1.40 21.46 13.52
CA TYR A 208 -2.26 20.98 12.41
C TYR A 208 -3.02 22.12 11.74
N ARG A 209 -3.53 23.09 12.50
CA ARG A 209 -4.34 24.19 11.98
C ARG A 209 -3.52 25.29 11.23
N GLN A 210 -2.20 25.22 11.26
CA GLN A 210 -1.31 26.11 10.51
C GLN A 210 -0.80 25.51 9.21
N ALA A 211 -1.19 24.30 8.82
CA ALA A 211 -0.83 23.71 7.55
C ALA A 211 -1.44 24.49 6.38
N ASP A 212 -0.69 24.67 5.29
CA ASP A 212 -1.21 25.21 4.02
C ASP A 212 -1.80 24.10 3.16
N LEU A 213 -1.26 22.88 3.29
CA LEU A 213 -1.76 21.66 2.69
C LEU A 213 -1.76 20.56 3.77
N LEU A 214 -2.92 19.98 4.03
CA LEU A 214 -3.09 18.82 4.91
C LEU A 214 -3.42 17.59 4.07
N LEU A 215 -2.56 16.57 4.13
CA LEU A 215 -2.71 15.28 3.48
C LEU A 215 -2.89 14.22 4.55
N ILE A 216 -4.09 13.64 4.65
CA ILE A 216 -4.41 12.56 5.60
C ILE A 216 -4.67 11.26 4.84
N ASP A 217 -3.82 10.28 5.05
CA ASP A 217 -3.94 8.97 4.43
C ASP A 217 -4.77 8.03 5.32
N ASP A 218 -5.54 7.15 4.68
CA ASP A 218 -6.31 6.09 5.30
C ASP A 218 -7.31 6.58 6.38
N ILE A 219 -8.19 7.52 6.01
CA ILE A 219 -9.14 8.18 6.92
C ILE A 219 -10.11 7.20 7.60
N GLN A 220 -10.31 6.00 7.06
CA GLN A 220 -11.15 4.95 7.62
C GLN A 220 -10.74 4.53 9.04
N PHE A 221 -9.50 4.74 9.46
CA PHE A 221 -9.06 4.42 10.83
C PHE A 221 -9.56 5.39 11.89
N LEU A 222 -10.20 6.51 11.52
CA LEU A 222 -10.94 7.36 12.45
C LEU A 222 -12.26 6.70 12.90
N ALA A 223 -12.78 5.74 12.16
CA ALA A 223 -14.04 5.07 12.45
C ALA A 223 -14.10 4.52 13.89
N GLY A 224 -15.20 4.78 14.59
CA GLY A 224 -15.42 4.33 15.98
C GLY A 224 -14.58 5.06 17.05
N LYS A 225 -13.84 6.12 16.71
CA LYS A 225 -13.01 6.90 17.64
C LYS A 225 -13.58 8.30 17.83
N GLU A 226 -14.73 8.41 18.51
CA GLU A 226 -15.56 9.61 18.63
C GLU A 226 -14.76 10.88 18.98
N ARG A 227 -13.94 10.86 20.05
CA ARG A 227 -13.13 12.03 20.45
C ARG A 227 -12.14 12.48 19.40
N SER A 228 -11.56 11.53 18.67
CA SER A 228 -10.62 11.83 17.58
C SER A 228 -11.34 12.37 16.35
N GLN A 229 -12.54 11.87 16.07
CA GLN A 229 -13.41 12.39 15.01
C GLN A 229 -13.83 13.84 15.30
N GLU A 230 -14.17 14.14 16.56
CA GLU A 230 -14.51 15.50 16.98
C GLU A 230 -13.34 16.48 16.80
N GLU A 231 -12.13 16.15 17.28
CA GLU A 231 -10.95 17.00 17.12
C GLU A 231 -10.56 17.16 15.64
N PHE A 232 -10.70 16.07 14.86
CA PHE A 232 -10.47 16.11 13.42
C PHE A 232 -11.48 17.03 12.71
N PHE A 233 -12.76 16.97 13.07
CA PHE A 233 -13.81 17.85 12.55
C PHE A 233 -13.49 19.33 12.80
N HIS A 234 -13.06 19.69 14.00
CA HIS A 234 -12.66 21.06 14.31
C HIS A 234 -11.39 21.49 13.55
N THR A 235 -10.45 20.61 13.39
CA THR A 235 -9.23 20.87 12.60
C THR A 235 -9.58 21.07 11.13
N PHE A 236 -10.44 20.20 10.58
CA PHE A 236 -10.94 20.30 9.21
C PHE A 236 -11.62 21.65 8.96
N ASN A 237 -12.58 22.04 9.80
CA ASN A 237 -13.29 23.30 9.64
C ASN A 237 -12.34 24.50 9.71
N THR A 238 -11.40 24.52 10.65
CA THR A 238 -10.43 25.61 10.78
C THR A 238 -9.58 25.76 9.51
N LEU A 239 -9.16 24.65 8.90
CA LEU A 239 -8.39 24.68 7.64
C LEU A 239 -9.26 25.06 6.45
N PHE A 240 -10.47 24.53 6.37
CA PHE A 240 -11.42 24.81 5.30
C PHE A 240 -11.80 26.30 5.25
N ASP A 241 -12.19 26.85 6.41
CA ASP A 241 -12.55 28.26 6.57
C ASP A 241 -11.35 29.19 6.33
N GLY A 242 -10.14 28.71 6.68
CA GLY A 242 -8.87 29.39 6.40
C GLY A 242 -8.39 29.26 4.94
N HIS A 243 -9.21 28.73 4.03
CA HIS A 243 -8.84 28.48 2.64
C HIS A 243 -7.54 27.68 2.48
N LYS A 244 -7.34 26.66 3.34
CA LYS A 244 -6.21 25.71 3.27
C LYS A 244 -6.65 24.46 2.52
N GLN A 245 -5.76 23.86 1.74
CA GLN A 245 -6.08 22.66 1.00
C GLN A 245 -6.09 21.43 1.91
N ILE A 246 -7.15 20.62 1.77
CA ILE A 246 -7.29 19.34 2.44
C ILE A 246 -7.40 18.24 1.38
N VAL A 247 -6.62 17.17 1.54
CA VAL A 247 -6.68 15.97 0.70
C VAL A 247 -6.75 14.76 1.62
N LEU A 248 -7.72 13.90 1.38
CA LEU A 248 -8.01 12.72 2.18
C LEU A 248 -7.94 11.47 1.31
N SER A 249 -7.49 10.35 1.86
CA SER A 249 -7.63 9.06 1.19
C SER A 249 -8.40 8.05 2.02
N SER A 250 -9.04 7.07 1.35
CA SER A 250 -9.73 5.96 1.97
C SER A 250 -9.67 4.71 1.09
N ASP A 251 -9.90 3.54 1.69
CA ASP A 251 -10.08 2.29 0.95
C ASP A 251 -11.47 2.13 0.32
N ARG A 252 -12.43 3.00 0.74
CA ARG A 252 -13.84 3.00 0.30
C ARG A 252 -14.43 4.41 0.30
N PRO A 253 -15.62 4.63 -0.31
CA PRO A 253 -16.34 5.91 -0.23
C PRO A 253 -16.61 6.32 1.22
N ALA A 254 -16.69 7.62 1.51
CA ALA A 254 -16.92 8.13 2.85
C ALA A 254 -18.23 7.62 3.48
N SER A 255 -19.29 7.51 2.68
CA SER A 255 -20.60 6.99 3.07
C SER A 255 -20.60 5.51 3.48
N GLU A 256 -19.61 4.73 3.04
CA GLU A 256 -19.47 3.31 3.37
C GLU A 256 -18.57 3.04 4.58
N ILE A 257 -17.97 4.08 5.17
CA ILE A 257 -17.15 3.93 6.37
C ILE A 257 -18.06 3.78 7.59
N ALA A 258 -18.24 2.55 8.07
CA ALA A 258 -19.05 2.28 9.25
C ALA A 258 -18.48 3.02 10.49
N ASN A 259 -19.37 3.55 11.35
CA ASN A 259 -19.03 4.31 12.57
C ASN A 259 -18.20 5.60 12.31
N LEU A 260 -18.31 6.18 11.12
CA LEU A 260 -17.88 7.53 10.84
C LEU A 260 -19.07 8.48 11.04
N GLU A 261 -18.86 9.59 11.75
CA GLU A 261 -19.92 10.56 12.02
C GLU A 261 -20.44 11.22 10.74
N HIS A 262 -21.76 11.36 10.60
CA HIS A 262 -22.42 11.95 9.43
C HIS A 262 -21.91 13.35 9.08
N ARG A 263 -21.55 14.15 10.08
CA ARG A 263 -20.97 15.49 9.84
C ARG A 263 -19.62 15.43 9.12
N LEU A 264 -18.79 14.39 9.38
CA LEU A 264 -17.53 14.17 8.67
C LEU A 264 -17.78 13.66 7.25
N VAL A 265 -18.70 12.70 7.08
CA VAL A 265 -19.10 12.20 5.76
C VAL A 265 -19.52 13.35 4.85
N SER A 266 -20.43 14.21 5.35
CA SER A 266 -20.90 15.38 4.60
C SER A 266 -19.78 16.35 4.23
N ARG A 267 -18.78 16.53 5.12
CA ARG A 267 -17.62 17.38 4.83
C ARG A 267 -16.67 16.77 3.78
N PHE A 268 -16.49 15.45 3.81
CA PHE A 268 -15.62 14.76 2.86
C PHE A 268 -16.23 14.74 1.46
N GLU A 269 -17.54 14.64 1.35
CA GLU A 269 -18.28 14.66 0.10
C GLU A 269 -18.57 16.07 -0.43
N TRP A 270 -18.32 17.13 0.35
CA TRP A 270 -18.56 18.52 -0.06
C TRP A 270 -17.73 18.95 -1.27
N GLY A 271 -16.49 18.46 -1.37
CA GLY A 271 -15.55 18.77 -2.45
C GLY A 271 -15.67 17.79 -3.63
N LEU A 272 -14.53 17.35 -4.14
CA LEU A 272 -14.47 16.34 -5.19
C LEU A 272 -14.10 14.98 -4.59
N THR A 273 -14.89 13.96 -4.89
CA THR A 273 -14.55 12.56 -4.64
C THR A 273 -14.03 11.92 -5.92
N ALA A 274 -12.86 11.30 -5.86
CA ALA A 274 -12.19 10.67 -6.99
C ALA A 274 -11.88 9.21 -6.70
N GLU A 275 -12.44 8.32 -7.53
CA GLU A 275 -12.23 6.88 -7.40
C GLU A 275 -10.97 6.43 -8.16
N LEU A 276 -10.18 5.55 -7.53
CA LEU A 276 -9.11 4.78 -8.16
C LEU A 276 -9.56 3.33 -8.32
N GLN A 277 -9.74 2.91 -9.56
CA GLN A 277 -10.09 1.53 -9.90
C GLN A 277 -8.86 0.72 -10.29
N PRO A 278 -8.93 -0.64 -10.23
CA PRO A 278 -7.86 -1.49 -10.71
C PRO A 278 -7.49 -1.17 -12.18
N PRO A 279 -6.19 -1.08 -12.49
CA PRO A 279 -5.73 -0.74 -13.83
C PRO A 279 -6.02 -1.88 -14.82
N ASP A 280 -6.26 -1.52 -16.08
CA ASP A 280 -6.35 -2.44 -17.20
C ASP A 280 -4.98 -3.10 -17.50
N ILE A 281 -4.97 -4.08 -18.40
CA ILE A 281 -3.74 -4.84 -18.72
C ILE A 281 -2.65 -3.94 -19.31
N GLU A 282 -3.02 -2.97 -20.13
CA GLU A 282 -2.09 -2.05 -20.80
C GLU A 282 -1.44 -1.12 -19.78
N THR A 283 -2.23 -0.59 -18.87
CA THR A 283 -1.73 0.24 -17.77
C THR A 283 -0.83 -0.58 -16.83
N ARG A 284 -1.18 -1.84 -16.53
CA ARG A 284 -0.31 -2.72 -15.72
C ARG A 284 1.04 -2.99 -16.40
N LEU A 285 1.04 -3.25 -17.71
CA LEU A 285 2.27 -3.41 -18.49
C LEU A 285 3.12 -2.13 -18.46
N ALA A 286 2.50 -0.97 -18.63
CA ALA A 286 3.18 0.31 -18.56
C ALA A 286 3.81 0.55 -17.18
N ILE A 287 3.09 0.20 -16.09
CA ILE A 287 3.60 0.28 -14.71
C ILE A 287 4.84 -0.62 -14.54
N LEU A 288 4.75 -1.89 -14.95
CA LEU A 288 5.86 -2.84 -14.84
C LEU A 288 7.09 -2.37 -15.61
N ARG A 289 6.92 -1.94 -16.86
CA ARG A 289 8.02 -1.45 -17.71
C ARG A 289 8.64 -0.17 -17.13
N LYS A 290 7.81 0.78 -16.64
CA LYS A 290 8.31 2.00 -16.01
C LYS A 290 9.11 1.68 -14.75
N LYS A 291 8.60 0.79 -13.90
CA LYS A 291 9.29 0.36 -12.68
C LYS A 291 10.59 -0.38 -12.98
N ALA A 292 10.57 -1.29 -13.96
CA ALA A 292 11.76 -2.01 -14.40
C ALA A 292 12.86 -1.07 -14.92
N ARG A 293 12.49 -0.07 -15.73
CA ARG A 293 13.44 0.96 -16.20
C ARG A 293 14.04 1.76 -15.05
N ALA A 294 13.22 2.20 -14.10
CA ALA A 294 13.68 2.96 -12.93
C ALA A 294 14.64 2.17 -12.03
N LEU A 295 14.56 0.84 -12.05
CA LEU A 295 15.39 -0.08 -11.28
C LEU A 295 16.49 -0.74 -12.14
N GLN A 296 16.62 -0.36 -13.41
CA GLN A 296 17.56 -0.93 -14.38
C GLN A 296 17.43 -2.46 -14.55
N ILE A 297 16.20 -2.98 -14.35
CA ILE A 297 15.89 -4.40 -14.47
C ILE A 297 15.71 -4.74 -15.95
N LYS A 298 16.44 -5.75 -16.45
CA LYS A 298 16.26 -6.31 -17.79
C LYS A 298 15.61 -7.68 -17.68
N LEU A 299 14.33 -7.77 -18.06
CA LEU A 299 13.57 -9.02 -18.16
C LEU A 299 13.01 -9.16 -19.56
N HIS A 300 12.75 -10.40 -19.99
CA HIS A 300 12.08 -10.68 -21.26
C HIS A 300 10.63 -10.19 -21.25
N ASP A 301 10.10 -9.77 -22.39
CA ASP A 301 8.75 -9.16 -22.49
C ASP A 301 7.64 -10.11 -22.04
N ASP A 302 7.82 -11.43 -22.24
CA ASP A 302 6.89 -12.47 -21.79
C ASP A 302 6.68 -12.47 -20.28
N VAL A 303 7.72 -12.11 -19.50
CA VAL A 303 7.62 -11.99 -18.05
C VAL A 303 6.68 -10.87 -17.66
N TYR A 304 6.78 -9.70 -18.31
CA TYR A 304 5.87 -8.58 -18.05
C TYR A 304 4.43 -8.94 -18.44
N GLN A 305 4.23 -9.62 -19.57
CA GLN A 305 2.92 -10.10 -20.01
C GLN A 305 2.33 -11.08 -19.00
N PHE A 306 3.13 -12.05 -18.55
CA PHE A 306 2.72 -13.01 -17.54
C PHE A 306 2.26 -12.31 -16.24
N LEU A 307 3.10 -11.42 -15.70
CA LEU A 307 2.78 -10.69 -14.47
C LEU A 307 1.52 -9.83 -14.62
N ALA A 308 1.42 -9.05 -15.71
CA ALA A 308 0.27 -8.19 -15.95
C ALA A 308 -1.05 -8.97 -16.16
N THR A 309 -0.97 -10.18 -16.72
CA THR A 309 -2.15 -11.03 -16.94
C THR A 309 -2.60 -11.71 -15.65
N ARG A 310 -1.68 -12.16 -14.81
CA ARG A 310 -1.98 -12.96 -13.62
C ARG A 310 -2.27 -12.13 -12.38
N ILE A 311 -1.69 -10.93 -12.24
CA ILE A 311 -1.85 -10.06 -11.07
C ILE A 311 -2.67 -8.83 -11.49
N ARG A 312 -3.93 -8.77 -11.05
CA ARG A 312 -4.91 -7.78 -11.55
C ARG A 312 -5.40 -6.82 -10.49
N SER A 313 -5.48 -7.26 -9.24
CA SER A 313 -6.22 -6.55 -8.18
C SER A 313 -5.45 -5.40 -7.55
N ASN A 314 -4.10 -5.44 -7.55
CA ASN A 314 -3.29 -4.59 -6.69
C ASN A 314 -1.93 -4.26 -7.31
N VAL A 315 -1.69 -2.97 -7.56
CA VAL A 315 -0.42 -2.50 -8.16
C VAL A 315 0.78 -2.76 -7.23
N ARG A 316 0.60 -2.65 -5.92
CA ARG A 316 1.68 -2.94 -4.96
C ARG A 316 2.11 -4.42 -5.04
N ARG A 317 1.16 -5.35 -5.23
CA ARG A 317 1.49 -6.76 -5.47
C ARG A 317 2.16 -6.99 -6.81
N LEU A 318 1.70 -6.28 -7.85
CA LEU A 318 2.29 -6.32 -9.18
C LEU A 318 3.78 -5.89 -9.14
N GLU A 319 4.07 -4.78 -8.45
CA GLU A 319 5.44 -4.32 -8.21
C GLU A 319 6.24 -5.30 -7.35
N GLY A 320 5.63 -5.84 -6.30
CA GLY A 320 6.27 -6.85 -5.43
C GLY A 320 6.62 -8.14 -6.18
N ALA A 321 5.76 -8.60 -7.09
CA ALA A 321 6.03 -9.75 -7.95
C ALA A 321 7.17 -9.47 -8.94
N LEU A 322 7.19 -8.29 -9.57
CA LEU A 322 8.30 -7.85 -10.42
C LEU A 322 9.63 -7.90 -9.64
N MET A 323 9.64 -7.38 -8.42
CA MET A 323 10.84 -7.36 -7.58
C MET A 323 11.31 -8.76 -7.21
N ARG A 324 10.40 -9.70 -6.88
CA ARG A 324 10.77 -11.10 -6.58
C ARG A 324 11.41 -11.78 -7.78
N VAL A 325 10.80 -11.62 -8.96
CA VAL A 325 11.33 -12.22 -10.20
C VAL A 325 12.68 -11.59 -10.58
N ALA A 326 12.80 -10.29 -10.51
CA ALA A 326 14.03 -9.57 -10.79
C ALA A 326 15.17 -9.94 -9.82
N SER A 327 14.86 -10.04 -8.52
CA SER A 327 15.84 -10.47 -7.52
C SER A 327 16.33 -11.90 -7.78
N PHE A 328 15.41 -12.81 -8.15
CA PHE A 328 15.79 -14.18 -8.47
C PHE A 328 16.68 -14.23 -9.74
N ALA A 329 16.33 -13.50 -10.78
CA ALA A 329 17.12 -13.43 -12.02
C ALA A 329 18.55 -12.92 -11.75
N SER A 330 18.66 -11.85 -10.96
CA SER A 330 19.94 -11.23 -10.60
C SER A 330 20.82 -12.13 -9.71
N LEU A 331 20.21 -12.89 -8.78
CA LEU A 331 20.95 -13.69 -7.81
C LEU A 331 21.28 -15.10 -8.30
N SER A 332 20.40 -15.71 -9.13
CA SER A 332 20.57 -17.11 -9.52
C SER A 332 21.38 -17.31 -10.79
N GLY A 333 21.49 -16.27 -11.64
CA GLY A 333 22.10 -16.38 -12.99
C GLY A 333 21.41 -17.42 -13.91
N LYS A 334 20.26 -17.98 -13.47
CA LYS A 334 19.51 -19.00 -14.21
C LYS A 334 18.45 -18.34 -15.10
N GLU A 335 18.15 -18.98 -16.22
CA GLU A 335 17.04 -18.56 -17.08
C GLU A 335 15.72 -18.61 -16.33
N LEU A 336 14.90 -17.58 -16.54
CA LEU A 336 13.55 -17.45 -15.98
C LEU A 336 12.60 -18.27 -16.85
N THR A 337 12.40 -19.54 -16.51
CA THR A 337 11.32 -20.32 -17.11
C THR A 337 9.97 -19.95 -16.48
N GLN A 338 8.89 -20.17 -17.24
CA GLN A 338 7.53 -19.90 -16.72
C GLN A 338 7.25 -20.70 -15.44
N GLU A 339 7.68 -21.95 -15.35
CA GLU A 339 7.54 -22.80 -14.16
C GLU A 339 8.25 -22.20 -12.94
N THR A 340 9.46 -21.67 -13.15
CA THR A 340 10.23 -21.00 -12.09
C THR A 340 9.49 -19.78 -11.59
N ILE A 341 8.93 -18.96 -12.49
CA ILE A 341 8.15 -17.76 -12.12
C ILE A 341 6.88 -18.14 -11.37
N GLU A 342 6.15 -19.16 -11.82
CA GLU A 342 4.95 -19.66 -11.12
C GLU A 342 5.28 -20.18 -9.73
N HIS A 343 6.38 -20.89 -9.56
CA HIS A 343 6.84 -21.36 -8.25
C HIS A 343 7.21 -20.20 -7.31
N LEU A 344 7.97 -19.21 -7.81
CA LEU A 344 8.36 -18.02 -7.06
C LEU A 344 7.17 -17.16 -6.59
N LEU A 345 6.12 -17.12 -7.40
CA LEU A 345 4.94 -16.29 -7.16
C LEU A 345 3.73 -17.07 -6.68
N LYS A 346 3.89 -18.35 -6.31
CA LYS A 346 2.80 -19.25 -5.94
C LYS A 346 1.83 -18.62 -4.93
N ASP A 347 2.35 -18.00 -3.89
CA ASP A 347 1.53 -17.38 -2.84
C ASP A 347 0.70 -16.20 -3.38
N ILE A 348 1.34 -15.33 -4.18
CA ILE A 348 0.69 -14.17 -4.79
C ILE A 348 -0.39 -14.63 -5.77
N LEU A 349 -0.08 -15.62 -6.62
CA LEU A 349 -1.01 -16.14 -7.61
C LEU A 349 -2.21 -16.86 -6.98
N MET A 350 -2.01 -17.59 -5.88
CA MET A 350 -3.11 -18.20 -5.12
C MET A 350 -4.01 -17.14 -4.52
N GLU A 351 -3.46 -16.08 -3.98
CA GLU A 351 -4.27 -15.01 -3.37
C GLU A 351 -5.03 -14.18 -4.43
N GLU A 352 -4.44 -13.95 -5.61
CA GLU A 352 -5.14 -13.31 -6.73
C GLU A 352 -6.32 -14.15 -7.21
N ARG A 353 -6.16 -15.46 -7.34
CA ARG A 353 -7.26 -16.37 -7.72
C ARG A 353 -8.41 -16.28 -6.73
N ARG A 354 -8.14 -16.28 -5.42
CA ARG A 354 -9.17 -16.13 -4.38
C ARG A 354 -9.93 -14.81 -4.47
N GLN A 355 -9.29 -13.73 -4.89
CA GLN A 355 -9.93 -12.40 -5.02
C GLN A 355 -10.82 -12.26 -6.26
N MET A 356 -10.71 -13.16 -7.23
CA MET A 356 -11.53 -13.14 -8.46
C MET A 356 -12.86 -13.83 -8.30
N VAL A 357 -13.04 -14.65 -7.27
CA VAL A 357 -14.27 -15.42 -7.07
C VAL A 357 -15.32 -14.53 -6.40
N THR A 358 -16.43 -14.27 -7.12
CA THR A 358 -17.58 -13.53 -6.58
C THR A 358 -18.60 -14.48 -5.95
N ILE A 359 -19.43 -13.95 -5.02
CA ILE A 359 -20.50 -14.74 -4.40
C ILE A 359 -21.47 -15.28 -5.46
N GLU A 360 -21.77 -14.50 -6.48
CA GLU A 360 -22.65 -14.90 -7.59
C GLU A 360 -22.06 -16.06 -8.40
N GLN A 361 -20.75 -16.03 -8.69
CA GLN A 361 -20.08 -17.15 -9.37
C GLN A 361 -20.11 -18.43 -8.52
N ILE A 362 -19.95 -18.30 -7.19
CA ILE A 362 -20.07 -19.42 -6.27
C ILE A 362 -21.50 -19.99 -6.28
N GLN A 363 -22.51 -19.11 -6.18
CA GLN A 363 -23.92 -19.53 -6.24
C GLN A 363 -24.23 -20.28 -7.53
N ARG A 364 -23.77 -19.76 -8.67
CA ARG A 364 -23.97 -20.37 -9.99
C ARG A 364 -23.29 -21.73 -10.10
N LYS A 365 -22.03 -21.84 -9.66
CA LYS A 365 -21.27 -23.09 -9.74
C LYS A 365 -21.79 -24.18 -8.81
N VAL A 366 -22.19 -23.80 -7.60
CA VAL A 366 -22.82 -24.72 -6.66
C VAL A 366 -24.20 -25.15 -7.16
N ALA A 367 -25.00 -24.22 -7.71
CA ALA A 367 -26.31 -24.53 -8.29
C ALA A 367 -26.18 -25.54 -9.46
N GLU A 368 -25.21 -25.31 -10.35
CA GLU A 368 -24.88 -26.22 -11.46
C GLU A 368 -24.48 -27.62 -10.95
N HIS A 369 -23.61 -27.69 -9.94
CA HIS A 369 -23.11 -28.97 -9.43
C HIS A 369 -24.18 -29.80 -8.72
N PHE A 370 -25.07 -29.18 -7.97
CA PHE A 370 -26.14 -29.85 -7.23
C PHE A 370 -27.47 -29.93 -7.99
N ASP A 371 -27.49 -29.55 -9.27
CA ASP A 371 -28.69 -29.51 -10.12
C ASP A 371 -29.87 -28.78 -9.47
N VAL A 372 -29.59 -27.58 -8.90
CA VAL A 372 -30.62 -26.71 -8.32
C VAL A 372 -30.66 -25.38 -9.09
N ARG A 373 -31.84 -24.74 -9.09
CA ARG A 373 -31.98 -23.44 -9.76
C ARG A 373 -31.23 -22.35 -9.01
N LEU A 374 -30.59 -21.45 -9.74
CA LEU A 374 -29.89 -20.30 -9.13
C LEU A 374 -30.84 -19.47 -8.22
N ALA A 375 -32.10 -19.29 -8.60
CA ALA A 375 -33.11 -18.64 -7.78
C ALA A 375 -33.39 -19.34 -6.45
N ASP A 376 -33.13 -20.64 -6.34
CA ASP A 376 -33.30 -21.37 -5.08
C ASP A 376 -32.19 -21.02 -4.05
N MET A 377 -31.04 -20.47 -4.48
CA MET A 377 -29.99 -19.99 -3.58
C MET A 377 -30.44 -18.82 -2.71
N THR A 378 -31.31 -17.95 -3.25
CA THR A 378 -31.85 -16.77 -2.55
C THR A 378 -33.25 -17.01 -2.00
N SER A 379 -33.92 -18.13 -2.37
CA SER A 379 -35.29 -18.43 -1.99
C SER A 379 -35.47 -18.72 -0.49
N LYS A 380 -36.68 -18.52 0.04
CA LYS A 380 -37.08 -18.89 1.41
C LYS A 380 -37.33 -20.40 1.59
N ARG A 381 -37.30 -21.21 0.52
CA ARG A 381 -37.55 -22.66 0.55
C ARG A 381 -36.49 -23.39 1.40
N ARG A 382 -36.96 -24.43 2.12
CA ARG A 382 -36.11 -25.19 3.11
C ARG A 382 -35.96 -26.70 2.83
N PRO A 383 -36.40 -27.31 1.70
CA PRO A 383 -36.16 -28.74 1.47
C PRO A 383 -34.65 -29.02 1.57
N ALA A 384 -34.29 -30.20 2.04
CA ALA A 384 -32.89 -30.58 2.22
C ALA A 384 -32.06 -30.52 0.93
N SER A 385 -32.72 -30.82 -0.22
CA SER A 385 -32.15 -30.73 -1.57
C SER A 385 -31.73 -29.32 -1.99
N ILE A 386 -32.27 -28.28 -1.36
CA ILE A 386 -31.94 -26.86 -1.61
C ILE A 386 -31.13 -26.28 -0.46
N ALA A 387 -31.44 -26.71 0.78
CA ALA A 387 -30.81 -26.16 1.98
C ALA A 387 -29.31 -26.49 2.06
N PHE A 388 -28.93 -27.73 1.75
CA PHE A 388 -27.52 -28.15 1.83
C PHE A 388 -26.66 -27.50 0.72
N PRO A 389 -27.02 -27.50 -0.56
CA PRO A 389 -26.29 -26.72 -1.57
C PRO A 389 -26.09 -25.27 -1.20
N ARG A 390 -27.12 -24.61 -0.66
CA ARG A 390 -27.03 -23.23 -0.20
C ARG A 390 -26.03 -23.06 0.94
N GLN A 391 -25.99 -24.01 1.91
CA GLN A 391 -25.02 -24.01 2.99
C GLN A 391 -23.59 -24.17 2.47
N VAL A 392 -23.38 -25.05 1.46
CA VAL A 392 -22.09 -25.22 0.78
C VAL A 392 -21.70 -23.91 0.08
N ALA A 393 -22.63 -23.26 -0.61
CA ALA A 393 -22.35 -21.97 -1.28
C ALA A 393 -21.98 -20.86 -0.27
N MET A 394 -22.69 -20.77 0.88
CA MET A 394 -22.34 -19.84 1.97
C MET A 394 -20.95 -20.12 2.55
N TYR A 395 -20.62 -21.41 2.75
CA TYR A 395 -19.32 -21.84 3.23
C TYR A 395 -18.21 -21.43 2.24
N LEU A 396 -18.36 -21.75 0.96
CA LEU A 396 -17.40 -21.37 -0.07
C LEU A 396 -17.30 -19.84 -0.22
N ALA A 397 -18.41 -19.11 -0.11
CA ALA A 397 -18.39 -17.66 -0.11
C ALA A 397 -17.54 -17.10 1.06
N ARG A 398 -17.63 -17.71 2.24
CA ARG A 398 -16.82 -17.30 3.40
C ARG A 398 -15.34 -17.64 3.25
N GLU A 399 -15.00 -18.80 2.66
CA GLU A 399 -13.60 -19.25 2.49
C GLU A 399 -12.91 -18.58 1.29
N LEU A 400 -13.65 -18.29 0.19
CA LEU A 400 -13.08 -17.84 -1.08
C LEU A 400 -13.21 -16.33 -1.32
N THR A 401 -14.06 -15.62 -0.56
CA THR A 401 -14.25 -14.19 -0.71
C THR A 401 -13.85 -13.42 0.57
N LYS A 402 -13.69 -12.11 0.48
CA LYS A 402 -13.48 -11.24 1.65
C LYS A 402 -14.78 -10.70 2.24
N ALA A 403 -15.93 -11.18 1.74
CA ALA A 403 -17.23 -10.71 2.17
C ALA A 403 -17.48 -10.98 3.66
N SER A 404 -18.08 -10.04 4.34
CA SER A 404 -18.54 -10.20 5.72
C SER A 404 -19.70 -11.19 5.79
N LEU A 405 -19.98 -11.71 6.99
CA LEU A 405 -21.13 -12.59 7.20
C LEU A 405 -22.47 -11.93 6.83
N ASN A 406 -22.58 -10.61 7.00
CA ASN A 406 -23.78 -9.85 6.63
C ASN A 406 -23.91 -9.75 5.11
N GLU A 407 -22.85 -9.35 4.40
CA GLU A 407 -22.84 -9.29 2.93
C GLU A 407 -23.15 -10.65 2.29
N ILE A 408 -22.60 -11.73 2.85
CA ILE A 408 -22.95 -13.10 2.43
C ILE A 408 -24.44 -13.35 2.69
N GLY A 409 -24.94 -13.02 3.88
CA GLY A 409 -26.35 -13.18 4.22
C GLY A 409 -27.28 -12.47 3.24
N ASP A 410 -26.96 -11.23 2.93
CA ASP A 410 -27.73 -10.39 1.98
C ASP A 410 -27.73 -11.00 0.56
N ALA A 411 -26.57 -11.45 0.08
CA ALA A 411 -26.43 -12.12 -1.21
C ALA A 411 -27.23 -13.44 -1.30
N PHE A 412 -27.54 -14.07 -0.18
CA PHE A 412 -28.36 -15.29 -0.09
C PHE A 412 -29.82 -15.02 0.31
N GLY A 413 -30.36 -13.83 -0.02
CA GLY A 413 -31.76 -13.49 0.16
C GLY A 413 -32.09 -12.89 1.53
N GLY A 414 -31.21 -12.06 2.07
CA GLY A 414 -31.42 -11.32 3.32
C GLY A 414 -31.38 -12.20 4.56
N ARG A 415 -30.47 -13.17 4.61
CA ARG A 415 -30.26 -14.06 5.78
C ARG A 415 -29.35 -13.40 6.78
N ASP A 416 -29.65 -13.58 8.06
CA ASP A 416 -28.82 -13.06 9.13
C ASP A 416 -27.44 -13.75 9.20
N HIS A 417 -26.47 -13.06 9.79
CA HIS A 417 -25.11 -13.55 9.97
C HIS A 417 -25.03 -14.86 10.76
N GLY A 418 -25.98 -15.10 11.71
CA GLY A 418 -26.05 -16.33 12.49
C GLY A 418 -26.38 -17.53 11.60
N THR A 419 -27.25 -17.36 10.60
CA THR A 419 -27.57 -18.39 9.60
C THR A 419 -26.35 -18.75 8.76
N VAL A 420 -25.57 -17.75 8.32
CA VAL A 420 -24.32 -17.99 7.57
C VAL A 420 -23.26 -18.69 8.42
N LEU A 421 -23.09 -18.26 9.67
CA LEU A 421 -22.15 -18.88 10.60
C LEU A 421 -22.51 -20.34 10.91
N HIS A 422 -23.81 -20.62 11.11
CA HIS A 422 -24.33 -21.97 11.31
C HIS A 422 -24.05 -22.86 10.09
N ALA A 423 -24.31 -22.33 8.87
CA ALA A 423 -24.03 -23.04 7.63
C ALA A 423 -22.56 -23.42 7.50
N CYS A 424 -21.65 -22.47 7.78
CA CYS A 424 -20.20 -22.73 7.76
C CYS A 424 -19.78 -23.82 8.74
N LYS A 425 -20.27 -23.76 9.98
CA LYS A 425 -19.96 -24.78 11.02
C LYS A 425 -20.48 -26.17 10.61
N LEU A 426 -21.69 -26.25 10.07
CA LEU A 426 -22.32 -27.51 9.66
C LEU A 426 -21.58 -28.15 8.48
N VAL A 427 -21.23 -27.36 7.46
CA VAL A 427 -20.47 -27.85 6.30
C VAL A 427 -19.11 -28.35 6.73
N LYS A 428 -18.39 -27.57 7.56
CA LYS A 428 -17.07 -27.95 8.08
C LYS A 428 -17.12 -29.26 8.90
N LYS A 429 -18.16 -29.46 9.73
CA LYS A 429 -18.39 -30.68 10.45
C LYS A 429 -18.60 -31.86 9.49
N ARG A 430 -19.48 -31.71 8.48
CA ARG A 430 -19.74 -32.79 7.50
C ARG A 430 -18.52 -33.12 6.63
N MET A 431 -17.68 -32.17 6.29
CA MET A 431 -16.42 -32.43 5.57
C MET A 431 -15.46 -33.29 6.38
N ASN A 432 -15.50 -33.19 7.73
CA ASN A 432 -14.68 -34.02 8.62
C ASN A 432 -15.26 -35.45 8.81
N GLU A 433 -16.57 -35.61 8.71
CA GLU A 433 -17.27 -36.86 8.93
C GLU A 433 -17.49 -37.68 7.64
N GLN A 434 -17.47 -37.01 6.45
CA GLN A 434 -17.85 -37.63 5.17
C GLN A 434 -16.87 -37.22 4.06
N ASP A 435 -16.07 -38.15 3.59
CA ASP A 435 -15.06 -37.92 2.55
C ASP A 435 -15.66 -37.53 1.20
N ASN A 436 -16.87 -38.06 0.85
CA ASN A 436 -17.56 -37.67 -0.39
C ASN A 436 -17.90 -36.19 -0.40
N ILE A 437 -18.35 -35.59 0.72
CA ILE A 437 -18.64 -34.19 0.84
C ILE A 437 -17.36 -33.36 0.70
N ARG A 438 -16.26 -33.82 1.34
CA ARG A 438 -14.97 -33.17 1.19
C ARG A 438 -14.50 -33.12 -0.26
N GLN A 439 -14.58 -34.26 -0.96
CA GLN A 439 -14.22 -34.34 -2.39
C GLN A 439 -15.09 -33.42 -3.26
N THR A 440 -16.40 -33.41 -3.02
CA THR A 440 -17.34 -32.54 -3.73
C THR A 440 -16.98 -31.07 -3.57
N ILE A 441 -16.73 -30.62 -2.33
CA ILE A 441 -16.39 -29.23 -2.05
C ILE A 441 -15.04 -28.88 -2.65
N SER A 442 -14.04 -29.77 -2.57
CA SER A 442 -12.72 -29.56 -3.20
C SER A 442 -12.81 -29.49 -4.72
N PHE A 443 -13.72 -30.27 -5.34
CA PHE A 443 -13.95 -30.20 -6.77
C PHE A 443 -14.57 -28.85 -7.18
N ILE A 444 -15.61 -28.39 -6.46
CA ILE A 444 -16.26 -27.08 -6.72
C ILE A 444 -15.25 -25.94 -6.50
N ASP A 445 -14.47 -25.98 -5.42
CA ASP A 445 -13.42 -25.03 -5.11
C ASP A 445 -12.39 -24.96 -6.27
N SER A 446 -11.88 -26.11 -6.70
CA SER A 446 -10.96 -26.19 -7.84
C SER A 446 -11.56 -25.68 -9.14
N ALA A 447 -12.86 -25.87 -9.37
CA ALA A 447 -13.58 -25.39 -10.55
C ALA A 447 -13.82 -23.87 -10.52
N LEU A 448 -13.93 -23.27 -9.32
CA LEU A 448 -14.07 -21.83 -9.12
C LEU A 448 -12.73 -21.08 -9.25
N GLN A 449 -11.62 -21.79 -9.02
CA GLN A 449 -10.27 -21.21 -9.08
C GLN A 449 -9.60 -21.37 -10.46
N ARG A 450 -10.23 -22.05 -11.40
CA ARG A 450 -9.80 -22.15 -12.81
C ARG A 450 -10.29 -20.96 -13.63
#